data_1ac5f0ff05dbb1cd24401fe5a70828cd
#
_entry.id   1ac5f0ff05dbb1cd24401fe5a70828cd
#
_cell.length_a   1.000
_cell.length_b   1.000
_cell.length_c   1.000
_cell.angle_alpha   90.00
_cell.angle_beta   90.00
_cell.angle_gamma   90.00
#
_symmetry.space_group_name_H-M   'P 1'
#
loop_
_entity.id
_entity.type
_entity.pdbx_description
1 polymer ?
#
loop_
_entity_poly.entity_id
_entity_poly.type
_entity_poly.pdbx_seq_one_letter_code
_entity_poly.pdbx_strand_id
1 'polypeptide(L)' 'MKFGEKIKELRTQKKMSQTELGKAVGVSLRTVRGWEIEGRYPRHKDLYYKLAEILGCDITYLMSEEESFITE' A
#
# COMPACT_ATOMS: atom_id res chain seq x y z
N MET A 1 -9.89 -1.58 7.41
CA MET A 1 -9.37 -0.73 6.33
C MET A 1 -8.67 -1.59 5.30
N LYS A 2 -8.99 -1.38 4.05
CA LYS A 2 -8.39 -2.20 3.00
C LYS A 2 -7.00 -1.71 2.65
N PHE A 3 -6.24 -2.57 1.99
CA PHE A 3 -4.87 -2.28 1.64
C PHE A 3 -4.73 -0.92 0.93
N GLY A 4 -5.56 -0.69 -0.09
CA GLY A 4 -5.47 0.56 -0.84
C GLY A 4 -5.72 1.79 0.02
N GLU A 5 -6.64 1.67 0.94
CA GLU A 5 -6.93 2.78 1.84
C GLU A 5 -5.76 3.02 2.79
N LYS A 6 -5.13 1.94 3.24
CA LYS A 6 -3.99 2.08 4.14
C LYS A 6 -2.84 2.82 3.48
N ILE A 7 -2.48 2.41 2.26
CA ILE A 7 -1.35 3.08 1.62
C ILE A 7 -1.69 4.50 1.23
N LYS A 8 -2.94 4.76 0.86
CA LYS A 8 -3.33 6.13 0.52
C LYS A 8 -3.21 7.02 1.75
N GLU A 9 -3.68 6.54 2.87
CA GLU A 9 -3.62 7.33 4.10
C GLU A 9 -2.18 7.58 4.51
N LEU A 10 -1.35 6.54 4.51
CA LEU A 10 0.05 6.71 4.89
C LEU A 10 0.78 7.61 3.92
N ARG A 11 0.50 7.47 2.64
CA ARG A 11 1.12 8.28 1.61
C ARG A 11 0.79 9.75 1.80
N THR A 12 -0.48 10.05 2.02
CA THR A 12 -0.89 11.44 2.18
C THR A 12 -0.37 12.04 3.48
N GLN A 13 -0.21 11.23 4.50
CA GLN A 13 0.41 11.72 5.74
C GLN A 13 1.84 12.16 5.49
N LYS A 14 2.52 11.50 4.57
CA LYS A 14 3.88 11.87 4.20
C LYS A 14 3.92 12.89 3.08
N LYS A 15 2.75 13.35 2.65
CA LYS A 15 2.65 14.35 1.59
C LYS A 15 3.28 13.89 0.29
N MET A 16 3.14 12.62 -0.01
CA MET A 16 3.63 12.04 -1.24
C MET A 16 2.50 11.91 -2.24
N SER A 17 2.80 12.18 -3.50
CA SER A 17 1.85 11.91 -4.56
C SER A 17 1.89 10.44 -4.94
N GLN A 18 0.89 10.00 -5.69
CA GLN A 18 0.90 8.63 -6.19
C GLN A 18 2.11 8.37 -7.08
N THR A 19 2.48 9.35 -7.88
CA THR A 19 3.66 9.23 -8.73
C THR A 19 4.91 9.09 -7.90
N GLU A 20 5.03 9.88 -6.85
CA GLU A 20 6.20 9.81 -6.00
C GLU A 20 6.30 8.46 -5.30
N LEU A 21 5.18 7.95 -4.83
CA LEU A 21 5.20 6.64 -4.21
C LEU A 21 5.61 5.57 -5.21
N GLY A 22 5.06 5.64 -6.42
CA GLY A 22 5.43 4.68 -7.44
C GLY A 22 6.91 4.68 -7.74
N LYS A 23 7.50 5.87 -7.85
CA LYS A 23 8.93 5.97 -8.11
C LYS A 23 9.74 5.40 -6.96
N ALA A 24 9.33 5.68 -5.73
CA ALA A 24 10.06 5.19 -4.58
C ALA A 24 10.01 3.67 -4.47
N VAL A 25 8.89 3.09 -4.85
CA VAL A 25 8.71 1.63 -4.77
C VAL A 25 9.23 0.94 -6.02
N GLY A 26 9.31 1.66 -7.13
CA GLY A 26 9.76 1.06 -8.38
C GLY A 26 8.63 0.53 -9.23
N VAL A 27 7.45 1.11 -9.14
CA VAL A 27 6.32 0.70 -9.95
C VAL A 27 5.72 1.92 -10.62
N SER A 28 4.85 1.68 -11.58
CA SER A 28 4.24 2.77 -12.34
C SER A 28 3.13 3.42 -11.55
N LEU A 29 2.77 4.64 -11.96
CA LEU A 29 1.63 5.33 -11.42
C LEU A 29 0.38 4.47 -11.55
N ARG A 30 0.24 3.80 -12.67
CA ARG A 30 -0.92 2.97 -12.91
C ARG A 30 -1.03 1.86 -11.86
N THR A 31 0.10 1.29 -11.48
CA THR A 31 0.09 0.25 -10.46
C THR A 31 -0.37 0.80 -9.13
N VAL A 32 0.15 1.97 -8.73
CA VAL A 32 -0.27 2.58 -7.47
C VAL A 32 -1.76 2.88 -7.49
N ARG A 33 -2.25 3.40 -8.60
CA ARG A 33 -3.68 3.70 -8.71
C ARG A 33 -4.50 2.43 -8.64
N GLY A 34 -3.99 1.35 -9.21
CA GLY A 34 -4.69 0.06 -9.12
C GLY A 34 -4.85 -0.36 -7.67
N TRP A 35 -3.81 -0.17 -6.88
CA TRP A 35 -3.89 -0.51 -5.47
C TRP A 35 -4.90 0.37 -4.74
N GLU A 36 -4.85 1.67 -4.97
CA GLU A 36 -5.64 2.60 -4.19
C GLU A 36 -7.09 2.70 -4.64
N ILE A 37 -7.33 2.52 -5.92
CA ILE A 37 -8.63 2.79 -6.49
C ILE A 37 -9.36 1.52 -6.93
N GLU A 38 -8.61 0.58 -7.49
CA GLU A 38 -9.23 -0.59 -8.11
C GLU A 38 -9.20 -1.83 -7.24
N GLY A 39 -8.71 -1.73 -6.03
CA GLY A 39 -8.72 -2.86 -5.12
C GLY A 39 -7.70 -3.93 -5.45
N ARG A 40 -6.67 -3.58 -6.16
CA ARG A 40 -5.63 -4.55 -6.50
C ARG A 40 -4.60 -4.63 -5.38
N TYR A 41 -3.79 -5.66 -5.43
CA TYR A 41 -2.78 -5.93 -4.41
C TYR A 41 -1.41 -6.10 -5.06
N PRO A 42 -0.34 -5.81 -4.32
CA PRO A 42 0.99 -6.09 -4.85
C PRO A 42 1.13 -7.57 -5.17
N ARG A 43 1.85 -7.86 -6.25
CA ARG A 43 1.99 -9.23 -6.71
C ARG A 43 3.09 -9.98 -5.99
N HIS A 44 4.02 -9.25 -5.40
CA HIS A 44 5.18 -9.86 -4.76
C HIS A 44 5.33 -9.35 -3.35
N LYS A 45 5.79 -10.24 -2.48
CA LYS A 45 6.02 -9.86 -1.11
C LYS A 45 7.04 -8.74 -1.00
N ASP A 46 7.98 -8.68 -1.91
CA ASP A 46 8.99 -7.63 -1.89
C ASP A 46 8.37 -6.24 -1.96
N LEU A 47 7.27 -6.10 -2.69
CA LEU A 47 6.61 -4.82 -2.79
C LEU A 47 6.01 -4.39 -1.46
N TYR A 48 5.51 -5.36 -0.70
CA TYR A 48 5.01 -5.05 0.65
C TYR A 48 6.13 -4.55 1.54
N TYR A 49 7.29 -5.20 1.47
CA TYR A 49 8.43 -4.76 2.27
C TYR A 49 8.85 -3.35 1.91
N LYS A 50 8.93 -3.06 0.61
CA LYS A 50 9.32 -1.72 0.18
C LYS A 50 8.29 -0.69 0.60
N LEU A 51 7.02 -1.01 0.45
CA LEU A 51 5.97 -0.08 0.85
C LEU A 51 6.03 0.19 2.35
N ALA A 52 6.21 -0.85 3.14
CA ALA A 52 6.28 -0.69 4.59
C ALA A 52 7.46 0.21 4.97
N GLU A 53 8.58 0.02 4.31
CA GLU A 53 9.77 0.80 4.60
C GLU A 53 9.57 2.26 4.21
N ILE A 54 9.05 2.49 3.03
CA ILE A 54 8.88 3.85 2.51
C ILE A 54 7.81 4.58 3.30
N LEU A 55 6.73 3.89 3.62
CA LEU A 55 5.62 4.52 4.34
C LEU A 55 5.80 4.53 5.84
N GLY A 56 6.83 3.83 6.33
CA GLY A 56 7.13 3.87 7.76
C GLY A 56 6.16 3.11 8.63
N CYS A 57 5.72 1.96 8.19
CA CYS A 57 4.78 1.16 8.96
C CYS A 57 5.25 -0.29 8.99
N ASP A 58 4.59 -1.08 9.83
CA ASP A 58 4.85 -2.51 9.89
C ASP A 58 4.32 -3.18 8.65
N ILE A 59 5.07 -4.15 8.13
CA ILE A 59 4.59 -4.90 7.00
C ILE A 59 3.33 -5.68 7.36
N THR A 60 3.22 -6.11 8.61
CA THR A 60 2.02 -6.83 9.04
C THR A 60 0.79 -5.94 8.97
N TYR A 61 0.97 -4.65 9.22
CA TYR A 61 -0.15 -3.73 9.09
C TYR A 61 -0.68 -3.72 7.66
N LEU A 62 0.23 -3.69 6.69
CA LEU A 62 -0.18 -3.66 5.29
C LEU A 62 -0.81 -4.97 4.86
N MET A 63 -0.33 -6.07 5.39
CA MET A 63 -0.81 -7.38 4.98
C MET A 63 -2.06 -7.82 5.71
N SER A 64 -2.36 -7.25 6.85
CA SER A 64 -3.50 -7.69 7.66
C SER A 64 -4.71 -6.84 7.37
N GLU A 65 -5.21 -6.92 6.17
CA GLU A 65 -6.33 -6.08 5.84
C GLU A 65 -7.65 -6.75 6.08
N GLU A 66 -7.66 -8.04 6.24
CA GLU A 66 -8.90 -8.76 6.28
C GLU A 66 -9.34 -8.99 7.69
N GLU A 67 -9.66 -7.91 8.33
CA GLU A 67 -10.15 -7.98 9.68
C GLU A 67 -11.43 -8.79 9.78
N SER A 68 -12.18 -8.81 8.70
CA SER A 68 -13.39 -9.60 8.69
C SER A 68 -13.08 -11.08 8.82
N PHE A 69 -11.91 -11.51 8.42
CA PHE A 69 -11.51 -12.89 8.64
C PHE A 69 -11.42 -13.20 10.11
N ILE A 70 -10.90 -12.26 10.85
CA ILE A 70 -10.60 -12.47 12.24
C ILE A 70 -11.85 -12.59 13.05
N THR A 71 -12.87 -11.92 12.65
CA THR A 71 -14.11 -11.92 13.40
C THR A 71 -14.93 -13.15 13.14
N GLU A 72 -14.53 -13.97 12.23
CA GLU A 72 -15.25 -15.22 11.98
C GLU A 72 -14.99 -16.25 13.07
#